data_01bc0761f766ff7eb0ef32b875cc3f5f
#
_entry.id   01bc0761f766ff7eb0ef32b875cc3f5f
#
_cell.length_a   1.000
_cell.length_b   1.000
_cell.length_c   1.000
_cell.angle_alpha   90.00
_cell.angle_beta   90.00
_cell.angle_gamma   90.00
#
_symmetry.space_group_name_H-M   'P 1'
#
loop_
_entity.id
_entity.type
_entity.pdbx_description
1 polymer ?
#
loop_
_entity_poly.entity_id
_entity_poly.type
_entity_poly.pdbx_seq_one_letter_code
_entity_poly.pdbx_strand_id
1 'polypeptide(L)'
;MVGDPWEGHNDAVWCIDWYPNALEIVTGSRDGTIRRWNPHTGRSIAPSIEAGHGWVFAVKYSPKGDKFMSGGVDEIIRVWSKDGKLLILIKGHEHSVTSLCWSKDSAHIFSASVDNTIRIWQSVDGKQLVVLQGHTHSINSFRLTPNERHLVSASTDCSIRIWDLETNQQVGDPLLHDDELFAVVMFPDGKYIASAGVEAKIYVWSLEAALKQHGGDQVEVRMCNVFQRFYYRFGCRLGCG
;
A
#
# COMPACT_ATOMS: atom_id res chain seq x y z
N MET A 1 13.43 -13.42 -18.71
CA MET A 1 14.12 -12.52 -17.76
C MET A 1 15.03 -11.64 -18.58
N VAL A 2 15.05 -10.35 -18.35
CA VAL A 2 15.92 -9.42 -19.06
C VAL A 2 17.11 -9.09 -18.14
N GLY A 3 18.23 -9.81 -18.31
CA GLY A 3 19.44 -9.69 -17.49
C GLY A 3 19.41 -10.50 -16.18
N ASP A 4 20.48 -10.33 -15.39
CA ASP A 4 20.62 -10.95 -14.07
C ASP A 4 19.81 -10.21 -13.01
N PRO A 5 19.44 -10.87 -11.89
CA PRO A 5 18.82 -10.20 -10.74
C PRO A 5 19.68 -9.05 -10.22
N TRP A 6 19.05 -7.96 -9.81
CA TRP A 6 19.78 -6.82 -9.26
C TRP A 6 20.14 -7.08 -7.80
N GLU A 7 21.40 -6.84 -7.47
CA GLU A 7 21.94 -7.06 -6.15
C GLU A 7 22.22 -5.73 -5.44
N GLY A 8 22.09 -5.74 -4.10
CA GLY A 8 22.43 -4.57 -3.30
C GLY A 8 21.75 -4.50 -1.93
N HIS A 9 20.46 -4.87 -1.81
CA HIS A 9 19.84 -5.01 -0.50
C HIS A 9 20.41 -6.22 0.24
N ASN A 10 20.48 -6.10 1.59
CA ASN A 10 21.03 -7.16 2.45
C ASN A 10 19.93 -8.04 3.08
N ASP A 11 18.65 -7.72 2.84
CA ASP A 11 17.51 -8.49 3.32
C ASP A 11 16.33 -8.34 2.33
N ALA A 12 15.19 -8.95 2.66
CA ALA A 12 14.00 -8.99 1.81
C ALA A 12 13.56 -7.60 1.34
N VAL A 13 13.28 -7.47 0.05
CA VAL A 13 12.68 -6.27 -0.54
C VAL A 13 11.16 -6.38 -0.38
N TRP A 14 10.57 -5.45 0.36
CA TRP A 14 9.14 -5.46 0.69
C TRP A 14 8.28 -4.58 -0.22
N CYS A 15 8.87 -3.53 -0.76
CA CYS A 15 8.14 -2.58 -1.58
C CYS A 15 8.99 -2.06 -2.73
N ILE A 16 8.29 -1.71 -3.80
CA ILE A 16 8.87 -1.20 -5.04
C ILE A 16 7.92 -0.22 -5.68
N ASP A 17 8.45 0.82 -6.29
CA ASP A 17 7.67 1.77 -7.08
C ASP A 17 8.47 2.31 -8.26
N TRP A 18 7.75 2.66 -9.33
CA TRP A 18 8.31 3.28 -10.50
C TRP A 18 8.33 4.80 -10.37
N TYR A 19 9.43 5.42 -10.79
CA TYR A 19 9.43 6.85 -11.07
C TYR A 19 8.42 7.15 -12.20
N PRO A 20 7.68 8.26 -12.16
CA PRO A 20 6.57 8.53 -13.10
C PRO A 20 6.93 8.45 -14.58
N ASN A 21 8.17 8.75 -14.97
CA ASN A 21 8.64 8.63 -16.36
C ASN A 21 9.37 7.29 -16.65
N ALA A 22 9.28 6.32 -15.75
CA ALA A 22 9.88 4.99 -15.86
C ALA A 22 11.43 4.95 -16.01
N LEU A 23 12.14 6.03 -15.67
CA LEU A 23 13.61 6.08 -15.75
C LEU A 23 14.31 5.60 -14.48
N GLU A 24 13.56 5.33 -13.43
CA GLU A 24 14.07 4.95 -12.12
C GLU A 24 13.08 4.06 -11.39
N ILE A 25 13.60 3.17 -10.56
CA ILE A 25 12.83 2.37 -9.60
C ILE A 25 13.32 2.71 -8.19
N VAL A 26 12.41 2.82 -7.23
CA VAL A 26 12.73 2.88 -5.81
C VAL A 26 12.29 1.60 -5.12
N THR A 27 13.11 1.11 -4.20
CA THR A 27 12.81 -0.07 -3.38
C THR A 27 13.02 0.23 -1.91
N GLY A 28 12.22 -0.40 -1.06
CA GLY A 28 12.41 -0.43 0.38
C GLY A 28 12.53 -1.86 0.89
N SER A 29 13.39 -2.06 1.87
CA SER A 29 13.78 -3.38 2.33
C SER A 29 13.67 -3.52 3.85
N ARG A 30 13.65 -4.77 4.27
CA ARG A 30 13.81 -5.19 5.66
C ARG A 30 15.19 -4.83 6.23
N ASP A 31 16.19 -4.58 5.37
CA ASP A 31 17.50 -4.10 5.78
C ASP A 31 17.50 -2.65 6.30
N GLY A 32 16.34 -1.97 6.30
CA GLY A 32 16.17 -0.60 6.76
C GLY A 32 16.53 0.46 5.73
N THR A 33 16.94 0.05 4.54
CA THR A 33 17.38 0.98 3.50
C THR A 33 16.35 1.17 2.38
N ILE A 34 16.46 2.33 1.75
CA ILE A 34 15.81 2.64 0.48
C ILE A 34 16.90 2.72 -0.59
N ARG A 35 16.68 2.07 -1.73
CA ARG A 35 17.59 2.11 -2.88
C ARG A 35 16.88 2.60 -4.12
N ARG A 36 17.66 3.22 -5.01
CA ARG A 36 17.19 3.76 -6.28
C ARG A 36 17.98 3.11 -7.40
N TRP A 37 17.30 2.65 -8.44
CA TRP A 37 17.88 1.80 -9.47
C TRP A 37 17.62 2.33 -10.87
N ASN A 38 18.62 2.19 -11.73
CA ASN A 38 18.45 2.39 -13.16
C ASN A 38 17.87 1.10 -13.78
N PRO A 39 16.64 1.12 -14.32
CA PRO A 39 15.98 -0.10 -14.82
C PRO A 39 16.64 -0.70 -16.07
N HIS A 40 17.45 0.06 -16.79
CA HIS A 40 18.15 -0.43 -17.98
C HIS A 40 19.47 -1.15 -17.64
N THR A 41 20.12 -0.77 -16.55
CA THR A 41 21.43 -1.31 -16.18
C THR A 41 21.39 -2.20 -14.94
N GLY A 42 20.29 -2.18 -14.17
CA GLY A 42 20.18 -2.85 -12.88
C GLY A 42 21.09 -2.27 -11.78
N ARG A 43 21.77 -1.16 -12.03
CA ARG A 43 22.69 -0.56 -11.06
C ARG A 43 22.01 0.48 -10.19
N SER A 44 22.45 0.57 -8.94
CA SER A 44 22.08 1.68 -8.07
C SER A 44 22.55 3.01 -8.68
N ILE A 45 21.67 4.01 -8.70
CA ILE A 45 21.96 5.35 -9.23
C ILE A 45 22.51 6.31 -8.17
N ALA A 46 22.43 5.90 -6.89
CA ALA A 46 22.91 6.67 -5.75
C ALA A 46 23.22 5.72 -4.59
N PRO A 47 23.97 6.16 -3.57
CA PRO A 47 24.10 5.42 -2.31
C PRO A 47 22.72 5.07 -1.72
N SER A 48 22.66 3.98 -0.96
CA SER A 48 21.45 3.65 -0.20
C SER A 48 21.11 4.76 0.81
N ILE A 49 19.82 4.94 1.03
CA ILE A 49 19.31 5.89 2.01
C ILE A 49 18.95 5.08 3.27
N GLU A 50 19.55 5.43 4.39
CA GLU A 50 19.13 4.92 5.70
C GLU A 50 17.77 5.49 6.04
N ALA A 51 16.72 4.66 5.90
CA ALA A 51 15.35 5.13 6.02
C ALA A 51 14.95 5.46 7.47
N GLY A 52 15.65 4.87 8.45
CA GLY A 52 15.37 5.06 9.87
C GLY A 52 14.08 4.37 10.35
N HIS A 53 13.49 3.50 9.52
CA HIS A 53 12.24 2.78 9.85
C HIS A 53 12.48 1.43 10.58
N GLY A 54 13.71 0.92 10.62
CA GLY A 54 13.98 -0.49 10.86
C GLY A 54 13.62 -1.27 9.59
N TRP A 55 12.37 -1.66 9.39
CA TRP A 55 11.89 -2.26 8.13
C TRP A 55 11.09 -1.24 7.33
N VAL A 56 11.32 -1.18 6.02
CA VAL A 56 10.60 -0.30 5.09
C VAL A 56 9.50 -1.12 4.40
N PHE A 57 8.24 -0.85 4.74
CA PHE A 57 7.09 -1.57 4.19
C PHE A 57 6.50 -0.91 2.95
N ALA A 58 6.64 0.39 2.83
CA ALA A 58 6.08 1.14 1.71
C ALA A 58 7.02 2.23 1.23
N VAL A 59 7.12 2.37 -0.09
CA VAL A 59 7.75 3.51 -0.77
C VAL A 59 6.85 3.93 -1.93
N LYS A 60 6.72 5.25 -2.17
CA LYS A 60 5.93 5.79 -3.27
C LYS A 60 6.51 7.11 -3.79
N TYR A 61 6.71 7.18 -5.11
CA TYR A 61 6.99 8.45 -5.77
C TYR A 61 5.74 9.33 -5.82
N SER A 62 5.96 10.64 -5.69
CA SER A 62 4.92 11.62 -6.03
C SER A 62 4.61 11.56 -7.53
N PRO A 63 3.37 11.83 -7.95
CA PRO A 63 3.00 11.89 -9.37
C PRO A 63 3.87 12.82 -10.21
N LYS A 64 4.40 13.88 -9.60
CA LYS A 64 5.32 14.84 -10.25
C LYS A 64 6.77 14.33 -10.30
N GLY A 65 7.12 13.32 -9.53
CA GLY A 65 8.48 12.77 -9.43
C GLY A 65 9.49 13.65 -8.68
N ASP A 66 9.07 14.77 -8.11
CA ASP A 66 9.95 15.67 -7.36
C ASP A 66 10.30 15.19 -5.94
N LYS A 67 9.50 14.23 -5.46
CA LYS A 67 9.60 13.66 -4.10
C LYS A 67 9.27 12.18 -4.13
N PHE A 68 9.63 11.49 -3.07
CA PHE A 68 9.06 10.18 -2.71
C PHE A 68 8.82 10.11 -1.20
N MET A 69 8.06 9.14 -0.77
CA MET A 69 7.79 8.89 0.64
C MET A 69 8.06 7.45 1.01
N SER A 70 8.32 7.22 2.30
CA SER A 70 8.48 5.90 2.89
C SER A 70 7.72 5.77 4.20
N GLY A 71 7.37 4.54 4.54
CA GLY A 71 6.77 4.15 5.81
C GLY A 71 7.22 2.74 6.21
N GLY A 72 7.20 2.45 7.49
CA GLY A 72 7.68 1.19 8.01
C GLY A 72 7.30 0.94 9.46
N VAL A 73 8.15 0.20 10.17
CA VAL A 73 7.88 -0.29 11.53
C VAL A 73 7.80 0.84 12.57
N ASP A 74 8.49 1.93 12.37
CA ASP A 74 8.62 3.03 13.33
C ASP A 74 7.44 4.02 13.35
N GLU A 75 6.31 3.69 12.68
CA GLU A 75 5.06 4.47 12.71
C GLU A 75 5.12 5.84 11.99
N ILE A 76 6.29 6.22 11.50
CA ILE A 76 6.55 7.54 10.91
C ILE A 76 6.51 7.45 9.38
N ILE A 77 5.85 8.42 8.74
CA ILE A 77 5.97 8.60 7.29
C ILE A 77 7.08 9.63 7.06
N ARG A 78 8.01 9.33 6.18
CA ARG A 78 9.08 10.23 5.76
C ARG A 78 8.88 10.64 4.32
N VAL A 79 8.95 11.94 4.08
CA VAL A 79 8.94 12.51 2.72
C VAL A 79 10.35 12.95 2.39
N TRP A 80 10.83 12.52 1.24
CA TRP A 80 12.18 12.73 0.74
C TRP A 80 12.15 13.57 -0.53
N SER A 81 13.16 14.39 -0.75
CA SER A 81 13.41 14.96 -2.06
C SER A 81 13.78 13.86 -3.05
N LYS A 82 13.67 14.14 -4.33
CA LYS A 82 14.11 13.23 -5.38
C LYS A 82 15.59 12.78 -5.21
N ASP A 83 16.43 13.59 -4.58
CA ASP A 83 17.86 13.26 -4.35
C ASP A 83 18.10 12.48 -3.05
N GLY A 84 17.05 12.14 -2.31
CA GLY A 84 17.13 11.36 -1.07
C GLY A 84 17.38 12.18 0.20
N LYS A 85 17.18 13.50 0.15
CA LYS A 85 17.24 14.34 1.35
C LYS A 85 15.89 14.31 2.07
N LEU A 86 15.89 14.06 3.38
CA LEU A 86 14.71 14.11 4.21
C LEU A 86 14.12 15.54 4.24
N LEU A 87 12.84 15.65 3.93
CA LEU A 87 12.11 16.93 3.90
C LEU A 87 11.13 17.05 5.07
N ILE A 88 10.32 16.01 5.32
CA ILE A 88 9.23 16.04 6.30
C ILE A 88 9.19 14.72 7.05
N LEU A 89 8.92 14.81 8.36
CA LEU A 89 8.55 13.70 9.23
C LEU A 89 7.07 13.86 9.60
N ILE A 90 6.24 12.87 9.26
CA ILE A 90 4.82 12.86 9.56
C ILE A 90 4.59 11.82 10.65
N LYS A 91 4.10 12.28 11.79
CA LYS A 91 3.81 11.45 12.97
C LYS A 91 2.31 11.45 13.24
N GLY A 92 1.82 10.35 13.78
CA GLY A 92 0.43 10.24 14.20
C GLY A 92 -0.10 8.81 14.19
N HIS A 93 0.36 7.92 13.29
CA HIS A 93 0.07 6.50 13.43
C HIS A 93 0.66 5.96 14.74
N GLU A 94 -0.01 4.95 15.30
CA GLU A 94 0.35 4.31 16.58
C GLU A 94 1.02 2.95 16.38
N HIS A 95 1.10 2.51 15.12
CA HIS A 95 1.76 1.28 14.67
C HIS A 95 2.30 1.41 13.25
N SER A 96 2.99 0.38 12.80
CA SER A 96 3.66 0.32 11.50
C SER A 96 2.79 0.81 10.34
N VAL A 97 3.39 1.60 9.46
CA VAL A 97 2.78 2.08 8.22
C VAL A 97 2.98 1.02 7.13
N THR A 98 1.90 0.43 6.66
CA THR A 98 1.90 -0.71 5.73
C THR A 98 1.76 -0.32 4.27
N SER A 99 1.03 0.76 3.99
CA SER A 99 0.74 1.20 2.62
C SER A 99 0.67 2.71 2.52
N LEU A 100 1.08 3.25 1.38
CA LEU A 100 1.14 4.69 1.11
C LEU A 100 0.65 4.99 -0.31
N CYS A 101 0.01 6.15 -0.48
CA CYS A 101 -0.38 6.68 -1.78
C CYS A 101 -0.37 8.22 -1.77
N TRP A 102 -0.08 8.84 -2.91
CA TRP A 102 -0.28 10.25 -3.15
C TRP A 102 -1.62 10.49 -3.85
N SER A 103 -2.23 11.66 -3.64
CA SER A 103 -3.23 12.17 -4.58
C SER A 103 -2.57 12.54 -5.91
N LYS A 104 -3.35 12.54 -7.00
CA LYS A 104 -2.85 12.85 -8.36
C LYS A 104 -2.20 14.24 -8.45
N ASP A 105 -2.74 15.21 -7.72
CA ASP A 105 -2.21 16.58 -7.65
C ASP A 105 -0.99 16.71 -6.73
N SER A 106 -0.64 15.62 -6.00
CA SER A 106 0.40 15.58 -4.96
C SER A 106 0.11 16.46 -3.74
N ALA A 107 -1.13 16.92 -3.55
CA ALA A 107 -1.51 17.77 -2.41
C ALA A 107 -1.73 16.97 -1.12
N HIS A 108 -2.13 15.69 -1.26
CA HIS A 108 -2.44 14.83 -0.13
C HIS A 108 -1.61 13.55 -0.14
N ILE A 109 -1.35 13.05 1.06
CA ILE A 109 -0.78 11.73 1.33
C ILE A 109 -1.83 10.90 2.04
N PHE A 110 -1.99 9.66 1.60
CA PHE A 110 -2.82 8.64 2.24
C PHE A 110 -1.91 7.57 2.82
N SER A 111 -2.21 7.12 4.02
CA SER A 111 -1.46 6.05 4.68
C SER A 111 -2.39 5.07 5.37
N ALA A 112 -2.04 3.79 5.31
CA ALA A 112 -2.69 2.72 6.07
C ALA A 112 -1.70 2.13 7.07
N SER A 113 -2.22 1.60 8.18
CA SER A 113 -1.39 1.14 9.29
C SER A 113 -1.93 -0.12 9.96
N VAL A 114 -1.06 -0.75 10.70
CA VAL A 114 -1.35 -1.80 11.70
C VAL A 114 -2.22 -1.25 12.85
N ASP A 115 -2.32 0.07 13.03
CA ASP A 115 -3.21 0.73 13.99
C ASP A 115 -4.69 0.70 13.57
N ASN A 116 -5.05 -0.03 12.52
CA ASN A 116 -6.39 -0.22 11.96
C ASN A 116 -6.99 1.04 11.33
N THR A 117 -6.20 2.08 11.13
CA THR A 117 -6.65 3.36 10.55
C THR A 117 -6.04 3.63 9.19
N ILE A 118 -6.79 4.38 8.38
CA ILE A 118 -6.25 5.10 7.23
C ILE A 118 -6.23 6.57 7.59
N ARG A 119 -5.13 7.25 7.31
CA ARG A 119 -5.00 8.68 7.58
C ARG A 119 -4.71 9.45 6.31
N ILE A 120 -5.25 10.67 6.27
CA ILE A 120 -5.03 11.62 5.17
C ILE A 120 -4.27 12.81 5.73
N TRP A 121 -3.21 13.20 5.02
CA TRP A 121 -2.29 14.24 5.44
C TRP A 121 -2.11 15.27 4.35
N GLN A 122 -1.90 16.50 4.74
CA GLN A 122 -1.44 17.56 3.84
C GLN A 122 0.03 17.32 3.48
N SER A 123 0.35 17.29 2.20
CA SER A 123 1.70 16.87 1.76
C SER A 123 2.78 17.92 1.99
N VAL A 124 2.40 19.17 2.16
CA VAL A 124 3.35 20.31 2.27
C VAL A 124 3.98 20.41 3.66
N ASP A 125 3.25 20.05 4.70
CA ASP A 125 3.67 20.20 6.10
C ASP A 125 3.44 18.96 6.96
N GLY A 126 2.79 17.92 6.41
CA GLY A 126 2.46 16.69 7.12
C GLY A 126 1.31 16.81 8.12
N LYS A 127 0.51 17.88 8.05
CA LYS A 127 -0.64 18.06 8.93
C LYS A 127 -1.69 16.98 8.68
N GLN A 128 -2.16 16.33 9.77
CA GLN A 128 -3.25 15.37 9.68
C GLN A 128 -4.57 16.08 9.37
N LEU A 129 -5.27 15.61 8.35
CA LEU A 129 -6.57 16.14 7.92
C LEU A 129 -7.72 15.24 8.37
N VAL A 130 -7.57 13.92 8.15
CA VAL A 130 -8.65 12.94 8.37
C VAL A 130 -8.08 11.66 8.96
N VAL A 131 -8.88 10.99 9.77
CA VAL A 131 -8.68 9.59 10.20
C VAL A 131 -9.92 8.81 9.82
N LEU A 132 -9.77 7.79 8.96
CA LEU A 132 -10.82 6.86 8.60
C LEU A 132 -10.71 5.65 9.54
N GLN A 133 -11.76 5.42 10.31
CA GLN A 133 -11.86 4.35 11.31
C GLN A 133 -13.01 3.41 10.96
N GLY A 134 -12.80 2.12 11.16
CA GLY A 134 -13.82 1.10 10.91
C GLY A 134 -13.26 -0.30 10.83
N HIS A 135 -12.06 -0.49 10.26
CA HIS A 135 -11.36 -1.76 10.35
C HIS A 135 -11.03 -2.12 11.79
N THR A 136 -11.12 -3.42 12.12
CA THR A 136 -10.86 -3.92 13.48
C THR A 136 -9.47 -4.53 13.64
N HIS A 137 -8.75 -4.73 12.53
CA HIS A 137 -7.39 -5.25 12.49
C HIS A 137 -6.56 -4.51 11.42
N SER A 138 -5.29 -4.88 11.34
CA SER A 138 -4.28 -4.26 10.46
C SER A 138 -4.77 -4.07 9.03
N ILE A 139 -4.53 -2.89 8.47
CA ILE A 139 -4.82 -2.61 7.08
C ILE A 139 -3.53 -2.86 6.27
N ASN A 140 -3.57 -3.84 5.37
CA ASN A 140 -2.38 -4.26 4.62
C ASN A 140 -2.22 -3.53 3.29
N SER A 141 -3.32 -3.16 2.65
CA SER A 141 -3.30 -2.55 1.33
C SER A 141 -4.50 -1.64 1.13
N PHE A 142 -4.33 -0.59 0.37
CA PHE A 142 -5.44 0.23 -0.11
C PHE A 142 -5.15 0.79 -1.51
N ARG A 143 -6.20 1.23 -2.20
CA ARG A 143 -6.12 1.90 -3.50
C ARG A 143 -7.13 3.03 -3.57
N LEU A 144 -6.73 4.13 -4.23
CA LEU A 144 -7.66 5.17 -4.66
C LEU A 144 -8.35 4.76 -5.95
N THR A 145 -9.61 5.13 -6.11
CA THR A 145 -10.29 5.01 -7.41
C THR A 145 -9.67 5.98 -8.43
N PRO A 146 -9.78 5.71 -9.74
CA PRO A 146 -9.20 6.59 -10.76
C PRO A 146 -9.71 8.03 -10.73
N ASN A 147 -10.91 8.27 -10.22
CA ASN A 147 -11.47 9.61 -10.02
C ASN A 147 -11.16 10.21 -8.64
N GLU A 148 -10.43 9.48 -7.79
CA GLU A 148 -10.09 9.85 -6.41
C GLU A 148 -11.30 10.18 -5.51
N ARG A 149 -12.50 9.74 -5.91
CA ARG A 149 -13.71 9.89 -5.09
C ARG A 149 -13.76 8.89 -3.95
N HIS A 150 -13.28 7.67 -4.19
CA HIS A 150 -13.30 6.61 -3.20
C HIS A 150 -11.92 6.03 -2.94
N LEU A 151 -11.76 5.49 -1.75
CA LEU A 151 -10.64 4.65 -1.35
C LEU A 151 -11.16 3.27 -1.01
N VAL A 152 -10.43 2.24 -1.40
CA VAL A 152 -10.74 0.84 -1.11
C VAL A 152 -9.62 0.25 -0.29
N SER A 153 -9.91 -0.35 0.85
CA SER A 153 -8.91 -0.93 1.76
C SER A 153 -9.16 -2.40 2.02
N ALA A 154 -8.08 -3.15 2.23
CA ALA A 154 -8.08 -4.58 2.59
C ALA A 154 -7.34 -4.80 3.90
N SER A 155 -7.93 -5.61 4.79
CA SER A 155 -7.47 -5.78 6.15
C SER A 155 -7.40 -7.24 6.57
N THR A 156 -6.62 -7.51 7.62
CA THR A 156 -6.61 -8.78 8.34
C THR A 156 -7.91 -9.01 9.15
N ASP A 157 -8.83 -8.05 9.19
CA ASP A 157 -10.20 -8.26 9.71
C ASP A 157 -11.10 -9.01 8.72
N CYS A 158 -10.54 -9.61 7.67
CA CYS A 158 -11.24 -10.37 6.64
C CYS A 158 -12.22 -9.53 5.83
N SER A 159 -12.02 -8.22 5.74
CA SER A 159 -12.93 -7.35 5.00
C SER A 159 -12.23 -6.39 4.04
N ILE A 160 -12.98 -6.03 2.99
CA ILE A 160 -12.72 -4.83 2.20
C ILE A 160 -13.71 -3.77 2.63
N ARG A 161 -13.22 -2.54 2.78
CA ARG A 161 -14.09 -1.37 3.02
C ARG A 161 -13.88 -0.34 1.93
N ILE A 162 -14.96 0.35 1.60
CA ILE A 162 -14.98 1.45 0.63
C ILE A 162 -15.29 2.73 1.39
N TRP A 163 -14.51 3.77 1.13
CA TRP A 163 -14.60 5.06 1.80
C TRP A 163 -14.88 6.15 0.77
N ASP A 164 -15.88 6.97 1.01
CA ASP A 164 -16.11 8.20 0.23
C ASP A 164 -15.23 9.31 0.80
N LEU A 165 -14.35 9.85 -0.02
CA LEU A 165 -13.36 10.86 0.38
C LEU A 165 -13.94 12.29 0.43
N GLU A 166 -15.15 12.51 -0.04
CA GLU A 166 -15.85 13.77 0.13
C GLU A 166 -16.51 13.88 1.51
N THR A 167 -17.15 12.77 1.94
CA THR A 167 -17.82 12.70 3.24
C THR A 167 -16.91 12.17 4.35
N ASN A 168 -15.78 11.52 3.99
CA ASN A 168 -14.88 10.79 4.89
C ASN A 168 -15.58 9.66 5.67
N GLN A 169 -16.60 9.04 5.07
CA GLN A 169 -17.39 7.97 5.66
C GLN A 169 -17.23 6.67 4.87
N GLN A 170 -17.40 5.54 5.54
CA GLN A 170 -17.55 4.28 4.85
C GLN A 170 -18.84 4.26 4.04
N VAL A 171 -18.78 3.69 2.84
CA VAL A 171 -19.94 3.49 1.95
C VAL A 171 -20.26 2.01 1.85
N GLY A 172 -21.53 1.67 2.07
CA GLY A 172 -22.00 0.29 2.05
C GLY A 172 -21.49 -0.57 3.20
N ASP A 173 -21.86 -1.83 3.16
CA ASP A 173 -21.38 -2.83 4.11
C ASP A 173 -19.98 -3.32 3.72
N PRO A 174 -19.16 -3.80 4.67
CA PRO A 174 -17.87 -4.42 4.34
C PRO A 174 -18.08 -5.64 3.42
N LEU A 175 -17.22 -5.76 2.40
CA LEU A 175 -17.18 -6.95 1.56
C LEU A 175 -16.37 -8.02 2.29
N LEU A 176 -17.03 -9.10 2.71
CA LEU A 176 -16.44 -10.09 3.61
C LEU A 176 -15.74 -11.21 2.85
N HIS A 177 -14.67 -11.69 3.44
CA HIS A 177 -13.90 -12.86 3.05
C HIS A 177 -13.87 -13.87 4.20
N ASP A 178 -13.53 -15.12 3.90
CA ASP A 178 -13.41 -16.17 4.92
C ASP A 178 -12.10 -16.07 5.72
N ASP A 179 -11.10 -15.33 5.25
CA ASP A 179 -9.78 -15.21 5.89
C ASP A 179 -9.11 -13.84 5.59
N GLU A 180 -7.95 -13.60 6.17
CA GLU A 180 -7.18 -12.35 6.11
C GLU A 180 -6.84 -11.91 4.69
N LEU A 181 -6.89 -10.61 4.44
CA LEU A 181 -6.55 -9.99 3.17
C LEU A 181 -5.20 -9.29 3.21
N PHE A 182 -4.40 -9.52 2.16
CA PHE A 182 -3.09 -8.89 2.01
C PHE A 182 -3.04 -7.86 0.89
N ALA A 183 -3.89 -8.00 -0.11
CA ALA A 183 -3.83 -7.15 -1.28
C ALA A 183 -5.21 -6.76 -1.81
N VAL A 184 -5.30 -5.53 -2.26
CA VAL A 184 -6.40 -5.03 -3.08
C VAL A 184 -5.83 -4.24 -4.24
N VAL A 185 -6.42 -4.42 -5.42
CA VAL A 185 -6.10 -3.65 -6.62
C VAL A 185 -7.38 -3.16 -7.27
N MET A 186 -7.26 -2.05 -7.97
CA MET A 186 -8.33 -1.46 -8.76
C MET A 186 -8.06 -1.72 -10.24
N PHE A 187 -9.08 -2.11 -10.99
CA PHE A 187 -8.99 -2.11 -12.44
C PHE A 187 -8.78 -0.67 -12.98
N PRO A 188 -8.05 -0.51 -14.08
CA PRO A 188 -7.75 0.82 -14.61
C PRO A 188 -8.97 1.67 -14.95
N ASP A 189 -10.09 1.04 -15.31
CA ASP A 189 -11.36 1.72 -15.60
C ASP A 189 -12.14 2.11 -14.33
N GLY A 190 -11.67 1.67 -13.15
CA GLY A 190 -12.31 1.96 -11.85
C GLY A 190 -13.61 1.21 -11.58
N LYS A 191 -14.00 0.24 -12.42
CA LYS A 191 -15.28 -0.47 -12.27
C LYS A 191 -15.20 -1.70 -11.37
N TYR A 192 -14.02 -2.31 -11.27
CA TYR A 192 -13.84 -3.55 -10.54
C TYR A 192 -12.68 -3.43 -9.53
N ILE A 193 -12.84 -4.13 -8.44
CA ILE A 193 -11.85 -4.34 -7.40
C ILE A 193 -11.45 -5.80 -7.44
N ALA A 194 -10.17 -6.11 -7.36
CA ALA A 194 -9.72 -7.48 -7.11
C ALA A 194 -8.99 -7.53 -5.77
N SER A 195 -9.25 -8.59 -5.01
CA SER A 195 -8.67 -8.82 -3.68
C SER A 195 -8.16 -10.23 -3.53
N ALA A 196 -7.14 -10.40 -2.69
CA ALA A 196 -6.52 -11.67 -2.39
C ALA A 196 -5.93 -11.68 -0.97
N GLY A 197 -5.87 -12.85 -0.38
CA GLY A 197 -5.32 -13.06 0.97
C GLY A 197 -4.92 -14.51 1.21
N VAL A 198 -5.18 -14.98 2.42
CA VAL A 198 -4.79 -16.32 2.91
C VAL A 198 -5.51 -17.45 2.18
N GLU A 199 -6.74 -17.24 1.73
CA GLU A 199 -7.61 -18.27 1.16
C GLU A 199 -7.14 -18.91 -0.15
N ALA A 200 -6.02 -18.46 -0.73
CA ALA A 200 -5.57 -18.87 -2.06
C ALA A 200 -6.61 -18.66 -3.18
N LYS A 201 -7.52 -17.69 -2.98
CA LYS A 201 -8.55 -17.26 -3.94
C LYS A 201 -8.34 -15.81 -4.34
N ILE A 202 -8.82 -15.45 -5.53
CA ILE A 202 -8.94 -14.06 -5.98
C ILE A 202 -10.42 -13.76 -6.12
N TYR A 203 -10.86 -12.70 -5.46
CA TYR A 203 -12.22 -12.21 -5.58
C TYR A 203 -12.26 -10.98 -6.46
N VAL A 204 -13.29 -10.86 -7.29
CA VAL A 204 -13.53 -9.69 -8.12
C VAL A 204 -14.90 -9.12 -7.79
N TRP A 205 -14.93 -7.84 -7.47
CA TRP A 205 -16.10 -7.12 -7.01
C TRP A 205 -16.44 -5.99 -7.99
N SER A 206 -17.72 -5.82 -8.29
CA SER A 206 -18.18 -4.62 -8.99
C SER A 206 -18.23 -3.45 -8.02
N LEU A 207 -17.47 -2.39 -8.29
CA LEU A 207 -17.49 -1.19 -7.44
C LEU A 207 -18.88 -0.55 -7.46
N GLU A 208 -19.53 -0.48 -8.62
CA GLU A 208 -20.88 0.09 -8.74
C GLU A 208 -21.91 -0.69 -7.92
N ALA A 209 -21.85 -2.03 -7.94
CA ALA A 209 -22.70 -2.87 -7.13
C ALA A 209 -22.43 -2.66 -5.63
N ALA A 210 -21.18 -2.64 -5.22
CA ALA A 210 -20.77 -2.42 -3.83
C ALA A 210 -21.19 -1.04 -3.29
N LEU A 211 -21.22 -0.01 -4.15
CA LEU A 211 -21.69 1.34 -3.77
C LEU A 211 -23.21 1.45 -3.68
N LYS A 212 -23.98 0.58 -4.37
CA LYS A 212 -25.46 0.63 -4.43
C LYS A 212 -26.15 -0.25 -3.41
N GLN A 213 -25.48 -1.28 -2.91
CA GLN A 213 -26.10 -2.32 -2.08
C GLN A 213 -25.51 -2.36 -0.66
N HIS A 214 -26.39 -2.76 0.26
CA HIS A 214 -26.01 -3.42 1.49
C HIS A 214 -25.69 -4.90 1.12
N GLY A 215 -24.41 -5.21 0.86
CA GLY A 215 -23.93 -6.54 0.45
C GLY A 215 -23.78 -6.72 -1.08
N GLY A 216 -22.57 -6.60 -1.61
CA GLY A 216 -22.30 -6.65 -3.05
C GLY A 216 -22.38 -8.05 -3.66
N ASP A 217 -22.83 -8.14 -4.92
CA ASP A 217 -22.76 -9.36 -5.72
C ASP A 217 -21.31 -9.80 -5.94
N GLN A 218 -20.96 -10.97 -5.42
CA GLN A 218 -19.65 -11.60 -5.63
C GLN A 218 -19.60 -12.24 -7.02
N VAL A 219 -18.61 -11.86 -7.82
CA VAL A 219 -18.21 -12.66 -8.96
C VAL A 219 -16.95 -13.43 -8.60
N GLU A 220 -17.11 -14.68 -8.15
CA GLU A 220 -15.97 -15.54 -7.84
C GLU A 220 -15.27 -15.94 -9.14
N VAL A 221 -14.07 -15.43 -9.38
CA VAL A 221 -13.21 -15.91 -10.47
C VAL A 221 -12.17 -16.86 -9.89
N ARG A 222 -12.42 -18.16 -10.02
CA ARG A 222 -11.42 -19.18 -9.66
C ARG A 222 -10.25 -19.13 -10.62
N MET A 223 -9.13 -18.55 -10.22
CA MET A 223 -7.87 -18.74 -10.92
C MET A 223 -6.98 -19.75 -10.19
N CYS A 224 -6.46 -20.72 -10.97
CA CYS A 224 -5.64 -21.83 -10.50
C CYS A 224 -4.41 -21.44 -9.69
N ASN A 225 -4.23 -22.14 -8.57
CA ASN A 225 -3.01 -22.53 -7.83
C ASN A 225 -1.65 -21.93 -8.31
N VAL A 226 -1.35 -20.71 -7.98
CA VAL A 226 0.02 -20.16 -8.13
C VAL A 226 0.67 -19.81 -6.78
N PHE A 227 -0.09 -19.71 -5.69
CA PHE A 227 0.41 -19.19 -4.41
C PHE A 227 0.82 -20.22 -3.35
N GLN A 228 0.71 -21.52 -3.60
CA GLN A 228 1.09 -22.56 -2.61
C GLN A 228 2.59 -22.59 -2.23
N ARG A 229 3.46 -21.84 -2.90
CA ARG A 229 4.92 -21.84 -2.62
C ARG A 229 5.41 -20.75 -1.66
N PHE A 230 4.59 -19.78 -1.27
CA PHE A 230 5.02 -18.68 -0.40
C PHE A 230 4.82 -18.94 1.10
N TYR A 231 3.92 -19.82 1.48
CA TYR A 231 3.52 -20.02 2.88
C TYR A 231 4.52 -20.83 3.76
N TYR A 232 5.39 -21.63 3.15
CA TYR A 232 6.30 -22.49 3.92
C TYR A 232 7.59 -21.81 4.43
N ARG A 233 7.77 -20.51 4.21
CA ARG A 233 9.03 -19.81 4.57
C ARG A 233 8.96 -18.81 5.71
N PHE A 234 7.79 -18.50 6.21
CA PHE A 234 7.64 -17.54 7.31
C PHE A 234 6.75 -18.11 8.41
N GLY A 235 7.40 -18.85 9.32
CA GLY A 235 6.76 -19.34 10.53
C GLY A 235 6.43 -18.21 11.49
N CYS A 236 5.29 -17.55 11.30
CA CYS A 236 4.60 -16.79 12.33
C CYS A 236 3.21 -17.41 12.50
N ARG A 237 3.10 -18.34 13.47
CA ARG A 237 1.80 -18.67 14.06
C ARG A 237 1.39 -17.50 14.92
N LEU A 238 0.47 -16.70 14.43
CA LEU A 238 -0.37 -15.88 15.30
C LEU A 238 -1.66 -16.66 15.49
N GLY A 239 -1.83 -17.18 16.69
CA GLY A 239 -3.03 -17.89 17.07
C GLY A 239 -4.18 -16.92 17.16
N CYS A 240 -5.24 -17.18 16.41
CA CYS A 240 -6.58 -16.69 16.73
C CYS A 240 -7.11 -17.58 17.87
N GLY A 241 -7.30 -16.99 19.05
CA GLY A 241 -8.02 -17.53 20.18
C GLY A 241 -9.27 -16.70 20.41
#